data_60019198773c249966ac20c99f3239f5
#
_entry.id   60019198773c249966ac20c99f3239f5
#
_cell.length_a   1.000
_cell.length_b   1.000
_cell.length_c   1.000
_cell.angle_alpha   90.00
_cell.angle_beta   90.00
_cell.angle_gamma   90.00
#
_symmetry.space_group_name_H-M   'P 1'
#
loop_
_entity.id
_entity.type
_entity.pdbx_description
1 polymer ?
#
loop_
_entity_poly.entity_id
_entity_poly.type
_entity_poly.pdbx_seq_one_letter_code
_entity_poly.pdbx_strand_id
1 'polypeptide(L)'
;MENTNTIIMKKRIALVAHDSRKQELKEWVEYNKEVLKDCELYATGTTGTMLQECFLAAEPSIQVELPNDWLISTADIYYKYSNTINLLHSGPLGGDQEIGAMIANDELDVVIFFCDNLITQGHAQDIQALSRLASLYNVAYANNRTTADMIITSPLFSDPNYKRLIPSCIAKYTNRFNK
;
A
#
# COMPACT_ATOMS: atom_id res chain seq x y z
N MET A 1 -9.46 -16.86 32.52
CA MET A 1 -9.43 -16.93 31.03
C MET A 1 -8.80 -15.63 30.56
N GLU A 2 -7.51 -15.67 30.28
CA GLU A 2 -6.78 -14.49 29.79
C GLU A 2 -7.20 -14.23 28.34
N ASN A 3 -7.83 -13.08 28.10
CA ASN A 3 -8.04 -12.55 26.77
C ASN A 3 -6.67 -12.11 26.21
N THR A 4 -5.95 -13.01 25.60
CA THR A 4 -4.81 -12.66 24.74
C THR A 4 -5.37 -11.95 23.51
N ASN A 5 -5.43 -10.62 23.55
CA ASN A 5 -5.58 -9.79 22.35
C ASN A 5 -4.37 -10.08 21.46
N THR A 6 -4.51 -11.05 20.56
CA THR A 6 -3.54 -11.26 19.49
C THR A 6 -3.63 -10.05 18.60
N ILE A 7 -2.61 -9.18 18.65
CA ILE A 7 -2.48 -8.07 17.70
C ILE A 7 -2.20 -8.71 16.33
N ILE A 8 -3.23 -8.81 15.51
CA ILE A 8 -3.09 -9.24 14.12
C ILE A 8 -2.36 -8.10 13.39
N MET A 9 -1.11 -8.33 13.03
CA MET A 9 -0.36 -7.35 12.24
C MET A 9 -0.96 -7.27 10.83
N LYS A 10 -1.47 -6.09 10.50
CA LYS A 10 -1.99 -5.82 9.15
C LYS A 10 -0.85 -5.84 8.13
N LYS A 11 -1.10 -6.38 6.93
CA LYS A 11 -0.16 -6.26 5.80
C LYS A 11 -0.07 -4.80 5.37
N ARG A 12 1.14 -4.30 5.18
CA ARG A 12 1.45 -2.93 4.78
C ARG A 12 1.73 -2.90 3.28
N ILE A 13 0.88 -2.22 2.53
CA ILE A 13 0.85 -2.27 1.06
C ILE A 13 1.00 -0.87 0.50
N ALA A 14 1.99 -0.66 -0.36
CA ALA A 14 2.08 0.54 -1.18
C ALA A 14 1.38 0.34 -2.53
N LEU A 15 0.50 1.28 -2.90
CA LEU A 15 -0.28 1.30 -4.12
C LEU A 15 0.14 2.48 -4.99
N VAL A 16 0.68 2.20 -6.16
CA VAL A 16 1.22 3.19 -7.08
C VAL A 16 0.75 2.89 -8.50
N ALA A 17 0.50 3.91 -9.30
CA ALA A 17 0.24 3.75 -10.71
C ALA A 17 0.73 4.96 -11.51
N HIS A 18 1.26 4.74 -12.72
CA HIS A 18 1.39 5.78 -13.71
C HIS A 18 0.01 6.31 -14.13
N ASP A 19 -0.05 7.53 -14.64
CA ASP A 19 -1.32 8.19 -14.96
C ASP A 19 -2.19 7.36 -15.92
N SER A 20 -1.59 6.76 -16.95
CA SER A 20 -2.27 5.87 -17.90
C SER A 20 -2.78 4.56 -17.31
N ARG A 21 -2.31 4.19 -16.10
CA ARG A 21 -2.65 2.92 -15.44
C ARG A 21 -3.52 3.12 -14.19
N LYS A 22 -3.83 4.36 -13.82
CA LYS A 22 -4.63 4.67 -12.61
C LYS A 22 -6.01 4.04 -12.63
N GLN A 23 -6.68 4.09 -13.79
CA GLN A 23 -8.01 3.50 -13.92
C GLN A 23 -8.00 1.99 -13.68
N GLU A 24 -6.97 1.29 -14.19
CA GLU A 24 -6.80 -0.15 -13.97
C GLU A 24 -6.52 -0.46 -12.49
N LEU A 25 -5.70 0.36 -11.82
CA LEU A 25 -5.45 0.20 -10.39
C LEU A 25 -6.73 0.45 -9.57
N LYS A 26 -7.52 1.46 -9.94
CA LYS A 26 -8.80 1.75 -9.32
C LYS A 26 -9.75 0.55 -9.38
N GLU A 27 -9.96 -0.01 -10.57
CA GLU A 27 -10.80 -1.19 -10.78
C GLU A 27 -10.28 -2.40 -9.99
N TRP A 28 -8.96 -2.56 -9.93
CA TRP A 28 -8.33 -3.62 -9.16
C TRP A 28 -8.56 -3.46 -7.65
N VAL A 29 -8.46 -2.24 -7.12
CA VAL A 29 -8.72 -1.93 -5.72
C VAL A 29 -10.20 -2.13 -5.38
N GLU A 30 -11.11 -1.67 -6.23
CA GLU A 30 -12.55 -1.87 -6.04
C GLU A 30 -12.91 -3.36 -5.99
N TYR A 31 -12.33 -4.18 -6.88
CA TYR A 31 -12.54 -5.62 -6.90
C TYR A 31 -12.00 -6.33 -5.65
N ASN A 32 -10.84 -5.90 -5.15
CA ASN A 32 -10.16 -6.52 -3.99
C ASN A 32 -10.45 -5.82 -2.67
N LYS A 33 -11.44 -4.95 -2.61
CA LYS A 33 -11.73 -4.07 -1.49
C LYS A 33 -11.88 -4.80 -0.17
N GLU A 34 -12.57 -5.95 -0.17
CA GLU A 34 -12.82 -6.74 1.03
C GLU A 34 -11.55 -7.30 1.68
N VAL A 35 -10.51 -7.56 0.89
CA VAL A 35 -9.20 -7.97 1.40
C VAL A 35 -8.38 -6.76 1.83
N LEU A 36 -8.42 -5.69 1.04
CA LEU A 36 -7.61 -4.49 1.26
C LEU A 36 -8.03 -3.67 2.48
N LYS A 37 -9.29 -3.72 2.90
CA LYS A 37 -9.78 -3.02 4.11
C LYS A 37 -9.08 -3.48 5.40
N ASP A 38 -8.58 -4.71 5.42
CA ASP A 38 -7.86 -5.28 6.56
C ASP A 38 -6.35 -5.01 6.50
N CYS A 39 -5.88 -4.30 5.46
CA CYS A 39 -4.50 -3.93 5.26
C CYS A 39 -4.24 -2.48 5.69
N GLU A 40 -2.97 -2.15 5.92
CA GLU A 40 -2.50 -0.79 6.05
C GLU A 40 -2.02 -0.31 4.68
N LEU A 41 -2.69 0.68 4.12
CA LEU A 41 -2.46 1.13 2.76
C LEU A 41 -1.69 2.44 2.72
N TYR A 42 -0.75 2.52 1.80
CA TYR A 42 0.03 3.69 1.44
C TYR A 42 -0.12 3.96 -0.06
N ALA A 43 -0.22 5.21 -0.47
CA ALA A 43 -0.33 5.51 -1.89
C ALA A 43 0.26 6.88 -2.22
N THR A 44 0.88 6.98 -3.41
CA THR A 44 1.53 8.21 -3.86
C THR A 44 0.52 9.20 -4.43
N GLY A 45 0.65 10.48 -4.04
CA GLY A 45 0.04 11.66 -4.63
C GLY A 45 -1.40 11.47 -5.10
N THR A 46 -1.63 11.76 -6.36
CA THR A 46 -2.97 11.69 -6.99
C THR A 46 -3.56 10.27 -7.07
N THR A 47 -2.71 9.23 -7.02
CA THR A 47 -3.17 7.84 -6.89
C THR A 47 -3.89 7.66 -5.55
N GLY A 48 -3.28 8.13 -4.47
CA GLY A 48 -3.85 8.02 -3.14
C GLY A 48 -5.19 8.75 -3.00
N THR A 49 -5.30 9.97 -3.51
CA THR A 49 -6.56 10.72 -3.51
C THR A 49 -7.67 9.96 -4.25
N MET A 50 -7.38 9.46 -5.45
CA MET A 50 -8.33 8.65 -6.22
C MET A 50 -8.77 7.40 -5.46
N LEU A 51 -7.86 6.71 -4.78
CA LEU A 51 -8.18 5.50 -4.03
C LEU A 51 -8.97 5.79 -2.74
N GLN A 52 -8.72 6.91 -2.08
CA GLN A 52 -9.55 7.36 -0.95
C GLN A 52 -11.02 7.50 -1.38
N GLU A 53 -11.29 8.07 -2.55
CA GLU A 53 -12.64 8.18 -3.10
C GLU A 53 -13.30 6.81 -3.30
N CYS A 54 -12.56 5.78 -3.73
CA CYS A 54 -13.08 4.42 -3.88
C CYS A 54 -13.55 3.82 -2.55
N PHE A 55 -12.81 4.05 -1.48
CA PHE A 55 -13.18 3.55 -0.16
C PHE A 55 -14.34 4.33 0.45
N LEU A 56 -14.43 5.63 0.18
CA LEU A 56 -15.54 6.48 0.64
C LEU A 56 -16.85 6.17 -0.09
N ALA A 57 -16.80 5.95 -1.41
CA ALA A 57 -18.00 5.73 -2.24
C ALA A 57 -18.69 4.38 -1.99
N ALA A 58 -18.03 3.44 -1.29
CA ALA A 58 -18.53 2.09 -1.13
C ALA A 58 -19.22 1.85 0.22
N GLU A 59 -19.28 2.82 1.11
CA GLU A 59 -20.18 2.72 2.26
C GLU A 59 -21.60 3.00 1.76
N PRO A 60 -22.50 1.97 1.72
CA PRO A 60 -23.92 2.27 1.57
C PRO A 60 -24.23 3.20 2.74
N SER A 61 -24.90 4.31 2.44
CA SER A 61 -25.40 5.27 3.41
C SER A 61 -25.74 4.53 4.71
N ILE A 62 -24.80 4.55 5.67
CA ILE A 62 -25.11 4.14 7.03
C ILE A 62 -26.14 5.16 7.46
N GLN A 63 -27.41 4.79 7.40
CA GLN A 63 -28.45 5.48 8.14
C GLN A 63 -28.11 5.22 9.59
N VAL A 64 -27.13 5.99 10.10
CA VAL A 64 -26.94 6.12 11.52
C VAL A 64 -28.17 6.87 11.99
N GLU A 65 -29.10 6.18 12.64
CA GLU A 65 -30.10 6.84 13.44
C GLU A 65 -29.35 7.55 14.57
N LEU A 66 -28.95 8.78 14.28
CA LEU A 66 -28.27 9.64 15.23
C LEU A 66 -29.35 10.19 16.17
N PRO A 67 -29.10 10.21 17.50
CA PRO A 67 -29.90 11.01 18.40
C PRO A 67 -29.94 12.45 17.87
N ASN A 68 -31.11 13.12 17.94
CA ASN A 68 -31.40 14.41 17.32
C ASN A 68 -30.45 15.57 17.69
N ASP A 69 -29.48 15.34 18.58
CA ASP A 69 -28.59 16.36 19.16
C ASP A 69 -27.13 16.28 18.66
N TRP A 70 -26.82 15.37 17.73
CA TRP A 70 -25.44 15.21 17.24
C TRP A 70 -25.32 15.66 15.80
N LEU A 71 -24.88 16.89 15.61
CA LEU A 71 -24.35 17.41 14.35
C LEU A 71 -22.96 16.76 14.09
N ILE A 72 -22.94 15.52 13.61
CA ILE A 72 -21.73 14.98 13.00
C ILE A 72 -21.62 15.62 11.64
N SER A 73 -20.61 16.45 11.44
CA SER A 73 -20.37 17.05 10.14
C SER A 73 -19.96 15.95 9.13
N THR A 74 -20.31 16.15 7.87
CA THR A 74 -19.79 15.30 6.79
C THR A 74 -18.27 15.24 6.79
N ALA A 75 -17.59 16.26 7.36
CA ALA A 75 -16.17 16.30 7.58
C ALA A 75 -15.68 15.25 8.60
N ASP A 76 -16.44 14.97 9.68
CA ASP A 76 -16.06 13.98 10.69
C ASP A 76 -16.19 12.55 10.14
N ILE A 77 -17.20 12.30 9.29
CA ILE A 77 -17.34 11.04 8.56
C ILE A 77 -16.19 10.91 7.56
N TYR A 78 -15.88 11.95 6.82
CA TYR A 78 -14.75 12.00 5.89
C TYR A 78 -13.43 11.71 6.60
N TYR A 79 -13.19 12.29 7.78
CA TYR A 79 -11.98 12.09 8.57
C TYR A 79 -11.86 10.65 9.11
N LYS A 80 -12.95 10.03 9.49
CA LYS A 80 -12.97 8.64 10.01
C LYS A 80 -12.63 7.61 8.92
N TYR A 81 -13.00 7.86 7.67
CA TYR A 81 -12.77 6.94 6.54
C TYR A 81 -11.57 7.35 5.66
N SER A 82 -11.14 8.61 5.71
CA SER A 82 -9.91 9.05 5.02
C SER A 82 -8.62 8.46 5.61
N ASN A 83 -8.69 7.94 6.84
CA ASN A 83 -7.57 7.24 7.49
C ASN A 83 -7.29 5.84 6.93
N THR A 84 -8.01 5.40 5.89
CA THR A 84 -7.81 4.06 5.29
C THR A 84 -6.54 4.01 4.44
N ILE A 85 -6.07 5.15 3.91
CA ILE A 85 -4.89 5.24 3.06
C ILE A 85 -3.96 6.35 3.55
N ASN A 86 -2.72 5.99 3.84
CA ASN A 86 -1.66 6.93 4.16
C ASN A 86 -1.14 7.57 2.86
N LEU A 87 -1.30 8.88 2.73
CA LEU A 87 -0.87 9.61 1.53
C LEU A 87 0.62 9.92 1.61
N LEU A 88 1.33 9.57 0.54
CA LEU A 88 2.73 9.92 0.29
C LEU A 88 2.80 11.06 -0.75
N HIS A 89 3.97 11.64 -0.94
CA HIS A 89 4.20 12.57 -2.04
C HIS A 89 3.94 11.89 -3.40
N SER A 90 3.71 12.67 -4.45
CA SER A 90 3.68 12.11 -5.80
C SER A 90 5.06 11.58 -6.20
N GLY A 91 5.10 10.54 -7.06
CA GLY A 91 6.35 9.88 -7.47
C GLY A 91 7.47 10.87 -7.83
N PRO A 92 7.26 11.77 -8.82
CA PRO A 92 8.26 12.77 -9.23
C PRO A 92 8.66 13.78 -8.13
N LEU A 93 7.89 13.88 -7.05
CA LEU A 93 8.16 14.80 -5.93
C LEU A 93 8.70 14.09 -4.69
N GLY A 94 9.14 12.84 -4.83
CA GLY A 94 9.78 12.08 -3.75
C GLY A 94 8.98 10.89 -3.21
N GLY A 95 7.76 10.64 -3.72
CA GLY A 95 6.95 9.50 -3.25
C GLY A 95 7.61 8.14 -3.50
N ASP A 96 8.35 8.01 -4.60
CA ASP A 96 9.11 6.77 -4.89
C ASP A 96 10.24 6.56 -3.88
N GLN A 97 10.90 7.64 -3.45
CA GLN A 97 11.94 7.61 -2.43
C GLN A 97 11.37 7.30 -1.04
N GLU A 98 10.19 7.82 -0.71
CA GLU A 98 9.49 7.48 0.54
C GLU A 98 9.18 5.98 0.61
N ILE A 99 8.62 5.41 -0.46
CA ILE A 99 8.37 3.96 -0.55
C ILE A 99 9.69 3.18 -0.45
N GLY A 100 10.75 3.65 -1.12
CA GLY A 100 12.08 3.06 -1.05
C GLY A 100 12.64 3.04 0.37
N ALA A 101 12.48 4.13 1.12
CA ALA A 101 12.87 4.22 2.53
C ALA A 101 12.06 3.25 3.40
N MET A 102 10.74 3.19 3.21
CA MET A 102 9.86 2.26 3.92
C MET A 102 10.23 0.78 3.67
N ILE A 103 10.63 0.43 2.43
CA ILE A 103 11.15 -0.91 2.12
C ILE A 103 12.41 -1.19 2.94
N ALA A 104 13.35 -0.25 2.97
CA ALA A 104 14.64 -0.41 3.65
C ALA A 104 14.48 -0.49 5.18
N ASN A 105 13.48 0.17 5.74
CA ASN A 105 13.14 0.20 7.16
C ASN A 105 12.25 -0.96 7.62
N ASP A 106 11.91 -1.90 6.74
CA ASP A 106 10.96 -2.99 7.03
C ASP A 106 9.54 -2.49 7.39
N GLU A 107 9.10 -1.42 6.73
CA GLU A 107 7.79 -0.79 6.94
C GLU A 107 6.77 -1.16 5.84
N LEU A 108 7.16 -1.95 4.83
CA LEU A 108 6.28 -2.45 3.77
C LEU A 108 6.45 -3.95 3.54
N ASP A 109 5.35 -4.62 3.30
CA ASP A 109 5.29 -6.05 2.99
C ASP A 109 5.08 -6.29 1.49
N VAL A 110 4.32 -5.40 0.82
CA VAL A 110 3.96 -5.52 -0.60
C VAL A 110 4.03 -4.15 -1.25
N VAL A 111 4.52 -4.11 -2.48
CA VAL A 111 4.42 -2.94 -3.37
C VAL A 111 3.68 -3.36 -4.65
N ILE A 112 2.59 -2.67 -4.95
CA ILE A 112 1.83 -2.83 -6.19
C ILE A 112 1.99 -1.55 -6.99
N PHE A 113 2.71 -1.62 -8.08
CA PHE A 113 3.02 -0.49 -8.94
C PHE A 113 2.62 -0.79 -10.38
N PHE A 114 1.46 -0.35 -10.81
CA PHE A 114 1.03 -0.53 -12.20
C PHE A 114 1.80 0.41 -13.12
N CYS A 115 2.85 -0.13 -13.71
CA CYS A 115 3.77 0.60 -14.57
C CYS A 115 3.26 0.69 -16.01
N ASP A 116 3.45 1.86 -16.62
CA ASP A 116 3.42 2.04 -18.08
C ASP A 116 4.85 2.10 -18.59
N ASN A 117 5.28 1.06 -19.26
CA ASN A 117 6.63 0.95 -19.80
C ASN A 117 6.73 1.41 -21.27
N LEU A 118 5.62 1.87 -21.87
CA LEU A 118 5.61 2.41 -23.23
C LEU A 118 5.92 3.90 -23.26
N ILE A 119 5.64 4.60 -22.16
CA ILE A 119 5.87 6.05 -22.06
C ILE A 119 7.11 6.29 -21.19
N THR A 120 8.06 7.06 -21.74
CA THR A 120 9.23 7.49 -20.98
C THR A 120 8.80 8.43 -19.85
N GLN A 121 9.01 8.03 -18.61
CA GLN A 121 8.75 8.83 -17.42
C GLN A 121 9.99 9.66 -17.06
N GLY A 122 9.79 10.91 -16.63
CA GLY A 122 10.88 11.78 -16.19
C GLY A 122 11.65 11.25 -14.97
N HIS A 123 11.07 10.29 -14.22
CA HIS A 123 11.66 9.64 -13.05
C HIS A 123 11.88 8.13 -13.23
N ALA A 124 12.16 7.67 -14.45
CA ALA A 124 12.38 6.26 -14.76
C ALA A 124 13.49 5.61 -13.91
N GLN A 125 14.52 6.37 -13.52
CA GLN A 125 15.60 5.91 -12.65
C GLN A 125 15.10 5.62 -11.23
N ASP A 126 14.15 6.39 -10.70
CA ASP A 126 13.56 6.21 -9.38
C ASP A 126 12.72 4.94 -9.37
N ILE A 127 11.95 4.68 -10.42
CA ILE A 127 11.17 3.45 -10.62
C ILE A 127 12.08 2.21 -10.63
N GLN A 128 13.21 2.28 -11.34
CA GLN A 128 14.20 1.21 -11.35
C GLN A 128 14.84 1.02 -9.98
N ALA A 129 15.14 2.10 -9.26
CA ALA A 129 15.68 2.05 -7.92
C ALA A 129 14.68 1.40 -6.94
N LEU A 130 13.40 1.72 -7.05
CA LEU A 130 12.33 1.13 -6.24
C LEU A 130 12.22 -0.39 -6.47
N SER A 131 12.17 -0.81 -7.73
CA SER A 131 12.14 -2.24 -8.11
C SER A 131 13.37 -2.99 -7.59
N ARG A 132 14.56 -2.39 -7.69
CA ARG A 132 15.81 -2.94 -7.14
C ARG A 132 15.74 -3.09 -5.63
N LEU A 133 15.23 -2.10 -4.90
CA LEU A 133 15.09 -2.17 -3.45
C LEU A 133 14.10 -3.25 -3.04
N ALA A 134 12.94 -3.34 -3.69
CA ALA A 134 11.96 -4.40 -3.44
C ALA A 134 12.58 -5.79 -3.61
N SER A 135 13.33 -6.01 -4.68
CA SER A 135 14.06 -7.25 -4.92
C SER A 135 15.14 -7.52 -3.87
N LEU A 136 15.94 -6.49 -3.52
CA LEU A 136 17.03 -6.61 -2.55
C LEU A 136 16.51 -6.99 -1.14
N TYR A 137 15.41 -6.38 -0.71
CA TYR A 137 14.80 -6.60 0.60
C TYR A 137 13.73 -7.71 0.59
N ASN A 138 13.59 -8.40 -0.54
CA ASN A 138 12.64 -9.51 -0.71
C ASN A 138 11.19 -9.10 -0.40
N VAL A 139 10.82 -7.86 -0.72
CA VAL A 139 9.45 -7.36 -0.66
C VAL A 139 8.68 -7.86 -1.87
N ALA A 140 7.45 -8.33 -1.68
CA ALA A 140 6.60 -8.74 -2.79
C ALA A 140 6.30 -7.53 -3.69
N TYR A 141 6.61 -7.65 -4.99
CA TYR A 141 6.50 -6.54 -5.94
C TYR A 141 5.70 -6.94 -7.17
N ALA A 142 4.61 -6.23 -7.42
CA ALA A 142 3.80 -6.38 -8.62
C ALA A 142 3.91 -5.14 -9.49
N ASN A 143 4.37 -5.27 -10.72
CA ASN A 143 4.41 -4.17 -11.70
C ASN A 143 3.27 -4.22 -12.72
N ASN A 144 2.32 -5.13 -12.55
CA ASN A 144 1.14 -5.32 -13.38
C ASN A 144 0.03 -6.03 -12.58
N ARG A 145 -1.18 -6.01 -13.16
CA ARG A 145 -2.38 -6.56 -12.53
C ARG A 145 -2.27 -8.06 -12.23
N THR A 146 -1.82 -8.85 -13.19
CA THR A 146 -1.73 -10.31 -13.02
C THR A 146 -0.85 -10.68 -11.83
N THR A 147 0.30 -10.04 -11.68
CA THR A 147 1.18 -10.28 -10.53
C THR A 147 0.52 -9.84 -9.21
N ALA A 148 -0.19 -8.71 -9.22
CA ALA A 148 -0.94 -8.24 -8.06
C ALA A 148 -2.04 -9.24 -7.65
N ASP A 149 -2.77 -9.81 -8.62
CA ASP A 149 -3.78 -10.84 -8.38
C ASP A 149 -3.16 -12.09 -7.73
N MET A 150 -2.02 -12.55 -8.23
CA MET A 150 -1.30 -13.70 -7.67
C MET A 150 -0.80 -13.46 -6.25
N ILE A 151 -0.36 -12.23 -5.94
CA ILE A 151 0.08 -11.87 -4.60
C ILE A 151 -1.09 -11.87 -3.62
N ILE A 152 -2.18 -11.16 -3.94
CA ILE A 152 -3.30 -10.97 -2.99
C ILE A 152 -4.09 -12.25 -2.75
N THR A 153 -4.09 -13.18 -3.72
CA THR A 153 -4.75 -14.49 -3.61
C THR A 153 -3.86 -15.58 -3.02
N SER A 154 -2.59 -15.28 -2.76
CA SER A 154 -1.66 -16.24 -2.18
C SER A 154 -2.06 -16.60 -0.73
N PRO A 155 -2.03 -17.87 -0.33
CA PRO A 155 -2.18 -18.25 1.07
C PRO A 155 -1.19 -17.55 2.01
N LEU A 156 0.02 -17.23 1.52
CA LEU A 156 1.04 -16.52 2.30
C LEU A 156 0.66 -15.05 2.55
N PHE A 157 -0.16 -14.46 1.69
CA PHE A 157 -0.66 -13.10 1.91
C PHE A 157 -1.59 -13.05 3.13
N SER A 158 -2.45 -14.03 3.29
CA SER A 158 -3.42 -14.10 4.38
C SER A 158 -2.85 -14.72 5.67
N ASP A 159 -1.65 -15.30 5.62
CA ASP A 159 -1.02 -15.90 6.81
C ASP A 159 -0.41 -14.81 7.72
N PRO A 160 -0.95 -14.59 8.93
CA PRO A 160 -0.43 -13.58 9.86
C PRO A 160 0.96 -13.95 10.41
N ASN A 161 1.36 -15.21 10.31
CA ASN A 161 2.66 -15.69 10.78
C ASN A 161 3.74 -15.65 9.70
N TYR A 162 3.35 -15.44 8.44
CA TYR A 162 4.32 -15.36 7.36
C TYR A 162 5.21 -14.13 7.50
N LYS A 163 6.52 -14.40 7.60
CA LYS A 163 7.57 -13.37 7.60
C LYS A 163 8.44 -13.58 6.38
N ARG A 164 8.62 -12.52 5.58
CA ARG A 164 9.56 -12.59 4.46
C ARG A 164 10.99 -12.85 4.95
N LEU A 165 11.73 -13.63 4.19
CA LEU A 165 13.14 -13.88 4.46
C LEU A 165 13.97 -12.66 4.02
N ILE A 166 14.64 -12.01 4.96
CA ILE A 166 15.60 -10.95 4.63
C ILE A 166 16.90 -11.60 4.15
N PRO A 167 17.40 -11.29 2.93
CA PRO A 167 18.61 -11.89 2.40
C PRO A 167 19.84 -11.63 3.24
N SER A 168 20.62 -12.66 3.52
CA SER A 168 21.81 -12.56 4.37
C SER A 168 22.90 -11.60 3.82
N CYS A 169 22.85 -11.28 2.54
CA CYS A 169 23.73 -10.30 1.91
C CYS A 169 23.57 -8.90 2.50
N ILE A 170 22.35 -8.52 2.95
CA ILE A 170 22.09 -7.22 3.57
C ILE A 170 22.86 -7.13 4.89
N ALA A 171 22.69 -8.12 5.79
CA ALA A 171 23.39 -8.15 7.07
C ALA A 171 24.93 -8.17 6.88
N LYS A 172 25.43 -8.95 5.92
CA LYS A 172 26.86 -8.97 5.59
C LYS A 172 27.36 -7.62 5.10
N TYR A 173 26.58 -6.91 4.31
CA TYR A 173 26.94 -5.58 3.80
C TYR A 173 26.96 -4.54 4.93
N THR A 174 25.95 -4.52 5.78
CA THR A 174 25.85 -3.59 6.92
C THR A 174 27.00 -3.78 7.89
N ASN A 175 27.35 -5.05 8.21
CA ASN A 175 28.40 -5.37 9.16
C ASN A 175 29.83 -5.12 8.64
N ARG A 176 30.01 -4.77 7.35
CA ARG A 176 31.35 -4.43 6.79
C ARG A 176 31.99 -3.21 7.44
N PHE A 177 31.19 -2.31 7.99
CA PHE A 177 31.63 -1.04 8.56
C PHE A 177 31.65 -1.05 10.10
N ASN A 178 31.21 -2.15 10.72
CA ASN A 178 31.18 -2.32 12.19
C ASN A 178 32.42 -3.07 12.70
N LYS A 179 33.58 -2.91 12.04
CA LYS A 179 34.88 -3.47 12.51
C LYS A 179 35.66 -2.43 13.27
#